data_09713e1789513cba2b046ef2a49de014
#
_entry.id   09713e1789513cba2b046ef2a49de014
#
_cell.length_a   1.000
_cell.length_b   1.000
_cell.length_c   1.000
_cell.angle_alpha   90.00
_cell.angle_beta   90.00
_cell.angle_gamma   90.00
#
_symmetry.space_group_name_H-M   'P 1'
#
loop_
_entity.id
_entity.type
_entity.pdbx_description
1 polymer ?
#
loop_
_entity_poly.entity_id
_entity_poly.type
_entity_poly.pdbx_seq_one_letter_code
_entity_poly.pdbx_strand_id
1 'polypeptide(L)'
;GIPFCQSGCPINNIIPDWNDLVYRRQWQRALDVLHSTNNFPEFTGRVCPAPCEAACTLNVNDDAVGIKSIEHAIIDRAWAEGWVKPQPPKVKTGKKVAVIGSGPAGLAAAQQLARAGHDVTLFEKNSRIGGLLRYGIPDFKMEKTHIDRRIEQMRAEGVTFRTRVLVGEAPTTGEGS
;
A
#
# COMPACT_ATOMS: atom_id res chain seq x y z
N GLY A 1 18.93 10.83 17.17
CA GLY A 1 17.47 10.84 17.36
C GLY A 1 16.74 10.47 16.08
N ILE A 2 15.44 10.21 16.17
CA ILE A 2 14.60 9.93 14.99
C ILE A 2 14.39 11.23 14.21
N PRO A 3 14.57 11.25 12.88
CA PRO A 3 14.32 12.43 12.06
C PRO A 3 12.86 12.91 12.16
N PHE A 4 12.63 14.23 12.18
CA PHE A 4 11.28 14.79 12.34
C PHE A 4 10.32 14.36 11.21
N CYS A 5 10.79 14.27 9.98
CA CYS A 5 9.97 13.78 8.86
C CYS A 5 9.52 12.32 9.05
N GLN A 6 10.38 11.46 9.62
CA GLN A 6 10.02 10.09 9.96
C GLN A 6 9.02 10.06 11.12
N SER A 7 9.22 10.84 12.18
CA SER A 7 8.28 10.95 13.30
C SER A 7 6.93 11.52 12.87
N GLY A 8 6.92 12.42 11.89
CA GLY A 8 5.70 12.99 11.31
C GLY A 8 4.95 12.04 10.36
N CYS A 9 5.58 10.94 9.96
CA CYS A 9 4.95 9.94 9.11
C CYS A 9 4.19 8.90 9.95
N PRO A 10 2.86 8.70 9.78
CA PRO A 10 2.08 7.75 10.58
C PRO A 10 2.55 6.29 10.47
N ILE A 11 3.24 5.92 9.40
CA ILE A 11 3.81 4.59 9.19
C ILE A 11 5.32 4.55 9.42
N ASN A 12 5.91 5.64 9.94
CA ASN A 12 7.33 5.76 10.25
C ASN A 12 8.26 5.43 9.07
N ASN A 13 7.93 5.92 7.89
CA ASN A 13 8.79 5.77 6.72
C ASN A 13 10.21 6.27 6.98
N ILE A 14 11.21 5.50 6.56
CA ILE A 14 12.63 5.79 6.75
C ILE A 14 13.09 6.77 5.66
N ILE A 15 12.56 8.00 5.73
CA ILE A 15 12.62 8.99 4.67
C ILE A 15 14.04 9.46 4.33
N PRO A 16 14.89 9.84 5.30
CA PRO A 16 16.25 10.30 4.97
C PRO A 16 17.08 9.24 4.24
N ASP A 17 16.90 7.98 4.58
CA ASP A 17 17.68 6.88 3.99
C ASP A 17 17.34 6.71 2.51
N TRP A 18 16.05 6.68 2.14
CA TRP A 18 15.71 6.58 0.72
C TRP A 18 16.08 7.84 -0.06
N ASN A 19 15.99 9.02 0.55
CA ASN A 19 16.42 10.27 -0.09
C ASN A 19 17.91 10.24 -0.43
N ASP A 20 18.76 9.79 0.51
CA ASP A 20 20.19 9.62 0.27
C ASP A 20 20.46 8.59 -0.83
N LEU A 21 19.73 7.47 -0.83
CA LEU A 21 19.87 6.44 -1.85
C LEU A 21 19.45 6.94 -3.24
N VAL A 22 18.39 7.76 -3.35
CA VAL A 22 17.99 8.41 -4.61
C VAL A 22 19.06 9.41 -5.05
N TYR A 23 19.57 10.23 -4.15
CA TYR A 23 20.67 11.15 -4.44
C TYR A 23 21.89 10.43 -5.02
N ARG A 24 22.24 9.27 -4.44
CA ARG A 24 23.32 8.38 -4.93
C ARG A 24 22.94 7.52 -6.13
N ARG A 25 21.77 7.74 -6.74
CA ARG A 25 21.23 6.98 -7.88
C ARG A 25 21.04 5.47 -7.62
N GLN A 26 20.94 5.06 -6.37
CA GLN A 26 20.72 3.68 -5.93
C GLN A 26 19.21 3.39 -5.80
N TRP A 27 18.46 3.57 -6.88
CA TRP A 27 17.00 3.53 -6.92
C TRP A 27 16.38 2.21 -6.43
N GLN A 28 17.00 1.09 -6.77
CA GLN A 28 16.49 -0.22 -6.34
C GLN A 28 16.62 -0.40 -4.84
N ARG A 29 17.73 0.04 -4.24
CA ARG A 29 17.91 0.05 -2.78
C ARG A 29 16.96 1.03 -2.11
N ALA A 30 16.68 2.18 -2.74
CA ALA A 30 15.68 3.12 -2.24
C ALA A 30 14.28 2.47 -2.20
N LEU A 31 13.92 1.68 -3.23
CA LEU A 31 12.69 0.88 -3.23
C LEU A 31 12.64 -0.12 -2.08
N ASP A 32 13.73 -0.83 -1.81
CA ASP A 32 13.79 -1.81 -0.72
C ASP A 32 13.54 -1.14 0.63
N VAL A 33 14.16 0.01 0.89
CA VAL A 33 13.93 0.80 2.10
C VAL A 33 12.47 1.29 2.16
N LEU A 34 11.94 1.82 1.08
CA LEU A 34 10.57 2.31 1.01
C LEU A 34 9.54 1.19 1.26
N HIS A 35 9.71 0.04 0.63
CA HIS A 35 8.85 -1.12 0.81
C HIS A 35 8.97 -1.77 2.21
N SER A 36 10.03 -1.51 2.96
CA SER A 36 10.17 -2.06 4.33
C SER A 36 9.13 -1.51 5.30
N THR A 37 8.59 -0.33 5.03
CA THR A 37 7.59 0.35 5.87
C THR A 37 6.28 0.63 5.15
N ASN A 38 6.25 0.65 3.81
CA ASN A 38 5.10 1.01 3.01
C ASN A 38 4.83 -0.01 1.90
N ASN A 39 3.68 -0.69 1.97
CA ASN A 39 3.28 -1.68 0.98
C ASN A 39 2.96 -1.07 -0.39
N PHE A 40 2.38 0.13 -0.42
CA PHE A 40 1.80 0.72 -1.62
C PHE A 40 2.21 2.18 -1.81
N PRO A 41 3.48 2.45 -2.10
CA PRO A 41 3.97 3.82 -2.28
C PRO A 41 3.29 4.56 -3.44
N GLU A 42 2.78 3.84 -4.45
CA GLU A 42 2.02 4.44 -5.54
C GLU A 42 0.69 5.04 -5.08
N PHE A 43 0.08 4.55 -3.99
CA PHE A 43 -1.12 5.13 -3.41
C PHE A 43 -0.76 6.34 -2.55
N THR A 44 0.13 6.18 -1.60
CA THR A 44 0.55 7.25 -0.69
C THR A 44 1.27 8.38 -1.42
N GLY A 45 2.13 8.06 -2.37
CA GLY A 45 2.81 9.05 -3.19
C GLY A 45 1.86 9.94 -4.03
N ARG A 46 0.61 9.50 -4.24
CA ARG A 46 -0.41 10.26 -4.98
C ARG A 46 -1.43 10.94 -4.08
N VAL A 47 -1.87 10.28 -3.00
CA VAL A 47 -3.04 10.75 -2.22
C VAL A 47 -2.74 11.13 -0.79
N CYS A 48 -1.56 10.82 -0.26
CA CYS A 48 -1.19 11.18 1.12
C CYS A 48 -1.10 12.72 1.26
N PRO A 49 -1.62 13.29 2.37
CA PRO A 49 -1.44 14.71 2.67
C PRO A 49 -0.01 15.10 3.06
N ALA A 50 0.91 14.14 3.13
CA ALA A 50 2.33 14.31 3.40
C ALA A 50 2.65 15.06 4.71
N PRO A 51 2.18 14.59 5.88
CA PRO A 51 2.52 15.24 7.16
C PRO A 51 4.03 15.21 7.45
N CYS A 52 4.77 14.34 6.78
CA CYS A 52 6.23 14.30 6.80
C CYS A 52 6.86 15.57 6.21
N GLU A 53 6.26 16.16 5.17
CA GLU A 53 6.71 17.43 4.58
C GLU A 53 6.43 18.59 5.55
N ALA A 54 5.27 18.61 6.21
CA ALA A 54 4.96 19.58 7.25
C ALA A 54 5.93 19.51 8.45
N ALA A 55 6.41 18.30 8.77
CA ALA A 55 7.38 18.06 9.85
C ALA A 55 8.85 18.25 9.40
N CYS A 56 9.09 18.61 8.15
CA CYS A 56 10.45 18.78 7.65
C CYS A 56 11.13 19.98 8.30
N THR A 57 12.32 19.77 8.88
CA THR A 57 13.09 20.83 9.54
C THR A 57 13.60 21.88 8.56
N LEU A 58 13.67 21.58 7.27
CA LEU A 58 14.03 22.56 6.25
C LEU A 58 13.00 23.72 6.19
N ASN A 59 11.74 23.45 6.55
CA ASN A 59 10.68 24.47 6.65
C ASN A 59 11.01 25.66 7.58
N VAL A 60 12.05 25.55 8.40
CA VAL A 60 12.48 26.65 9.27
C VAL A 60 13.08 27.78 8.45
N ASN A 61 13.76 27.46 7.35
CA ASN A 61 14.57 28.42 6.57
C ASN A 61 14.24 28.42 5.08
N ASP A 62 13.57 27.36 4.56
CA ASP A 62 13.33 27.15 3.14
C ASP A 62 12.09 26.26 2.95
N ASP A 63 11.73 25.95 1.72
CA ASP A 63 10.67 24.99 1.40
C ASP A 63 11.02 23.56 1.85
N ALA A 64 10.02 22.81 2.28
CA ALA A 64 10.20 21.42 2.65
C ALA A 64 10.77 20.58 1.51
N VAL A 65 11.50 19.52 1.86
CA VAL A 65 11.84 18.48 0.87
C VAL A 65 10.56 17.90 0.29
N GLY A 66 10.48 17.76 -1.02
CA GLY A 66 9.35 17.13 -1.74
C GLY A 66 9.33 15.61 -1.53
N ILE A 67 9.11 15.18 -0.29
CA ILE A 67 9.22 13.78 0.14
C ILE A 67 8.24 12.90 -0.62
N LYS A 68 7.00 13.35 -0.74
CA LYS A 68 5.95 12.61 -1.47
C LYS A 68 6.27 12.48 -2.95
N SER A 69 6.87 13.49 -3.55
CA SER A 69 7.30 13.45 -4.95
C SER A 69 8.44 12.45 -5.16
N ILE A 70 9.38 12.37 -4.22
CA ILE A 70 10.46 11.39 -4.27
C ILE A 70 9.92 9.97 -4.10
N GLU A 71 9.05 9.75 -3.12
CA GLU A 71 8.34 8.47 -2.91
C GLU A 71 7.64 8.00 -4.18
N HIS A 72 6.87 8.90 -4.81
CA HIS A 72 6.19 8.68 -6.07
C HIS A 72 7.17 8.28 -7.19
N ALA A 73 8.27 9.02 -7.34
CA ALA A 73 9.28 8.74 -8.36
C ALA A 73 9.97 7.38 -8.16
N ILE A 74 10.24 6.98 -6.91
CA ILE A 74 10.84 5.67 -6.61
C ILE A 74 9.93 4.55 -7.11
N ILE A 75 8.65 4.59 -6.75
CA ILE A 75 7.74 3.48 -7.06
C ILE A 75 7.34 3.45 -8.53
N ASP A 76 7.16 4.59 -9.18
CA ASP A 76 6.82 4.61 -10.60
C ASP A 76 7.98 4.07 -11.45
N ARG A 77 9.21 4.46 -11.12
CA ARG A 77 10.40 3.89 -11.74
C ARG A 77 10.48 2.39 -11.49
N ALA A 78 10.23 1.94 -10.26
CA ALA A 78 10.30 0.53 -9.91
C ALA A 78 9.32 -0.33 -10.72
N TRP A 79 8.13 0.19 -10.99
CA TRP A 79 7.17 -0.48 -11.87
C TRP A 79 7.63 -0.47 -13.33
N ALA A 80 8.14 0.65 -13.83
CA ALA A 80 8.63 0.77 -15.21
C ALA A 80 9.80 -0.18 -15.48
N GLU A 81 10.70 -0.32 -14.53
CA GLU A 81 11.89 -1.20 -14.62
C GLU A 81 11.59 -2.67 -14.25
N GLY A 82 10.34 -3.00 -13.86
CA GLY A 82 9.94 -4.35 -13.48
C GLY A 82 10.58 -4.88 -12.18
N TRP A 83 10.96 -4.00 -11.26
CA TRP A 83 11.54 -4.39 -9.97
C TRP A 83 10.50 -4.87 -8.98
N VAL A 84 9.26 -4.39 -9.12
CA VAL A 84 8.15 -4.83 -8.25
C VAL A 84 7.66 -6.19 -8.72
N LYS A 85 7.98 -7.22 -7.95
CA LYS A 85 7.64 -8.62 -8.26
C LYS A 85 6.83 -9.24 -7.13
N PRO A 86 5.97 -10.24 -7.43
CA PRO A 86 5.32 -11.04 -6.40
C PRO A 86 6.34 -11.72 -5.48
N GLN A 87 6.02 -11.76 -4.19
CA GLN A 87 6.83 -12.39 -3.15
C GLN A 87 6.03 -13.49 -2.45
N PRO A 88 5.79 -14.64 -3.10
CA PRO A 88 5.07 -15.74 -2.48
C PRO A 88 5.88 -16.30 -1.31
N PRO A 89 5.22 -16.76 -0.24
CA PRO A 89 5.90 -17.30 0.93
C PRO A 89 6.61 -18.61 0.58
N LYS A 90 7.80 -18.81 1.15
CA LYS A 90 8.55 -20.06 1.02
C LYS A 90 7.93 -21.21 1.81
N VAL A 91 7.28 -20.90 2.92
CA VAL A 91 6.69 -21.88 3.84
C VAL A 91 5.27 -21.46 4.18
N LYS A 92 4.34 -22.40 4.12
CA LYS A 92 2.94 -22.20 4.54
C LYS A 92 2.77 -22.53 6.01
N THR A 93 2.03 -21.70 6.73
CA THR A 93 1.75 -21.91 8.16
C THR A 93 0.55 -22.80 8.43
N GLY A 94 -0.29 -23.05 7.41
CA GLY A 94 -1.55 -23.78 7.53
C GLY A 94 -2.69 -22.98 8.20
N LYS A 95 -2.41 -21.76 8.67
CA LYS A 95 -3.43 -20.89 9.29
C LYS A 95 -4.21 -20.15 8.23
N LYS A 96 -5.55 -20.11 8.40
CA LYS A 96 -6.48 -19.36 7.55
C LYS A 96 -6.81 -18.02 8.21
N VAL A 97 -6.74 -16.95 7.44
CA VAL A 97 -7.02 -15.59 7.92
C VAL A 97 -8.05 -14.92 7.00
N ALA A 98 -9.11 -14.38 7.59
CA ALA A 98 -10.07 -13.55 6.89
C ALA A 98 -9.72 -12.07 7.12
N VAL A 99 -9.61 -11.29 6.04
CA VAL A 99 -9.46 -9.84 6.08
C VAL A 99 -10.75 -9.22 5.56
N ILE A 100 -11.34 -8.32 6.33
CA ILE A 100 -12.62 -7.69 6.00
C ILE A 100 -12.38 -6.26 5.53
N GLY A 101 -12.77 -6.01 4.27
CA GLY A 101 -12.59 -4.72 3.60
C GLY A 101 -11.32 -4.63 2.77
N SER A 102 -11.42 -3.99 1.61
CA SER A 102 -10.36 -3.88 0.60
C SER A 102 -9.79 -2.47 0.46
N GLY A 103 -9.96 -1.63 1.47
CA GLY A 103 -9.24 -0.36 1.55
C GLY A 103 -7.73 -0.55 1.71
N PRO A 104 -6.92 0.53 1.71
CA PRO A 104 -5.47 0.42 1.78
C PRO A 104 -4.96 -0.41 2.96
N ALA A 105 -5.57 -0.24 4.14
CA ALA A 105 -5.19 -0.98 5.34
C ALA A 105 -5.46 -2.49 5.21
N GLY A 106 -6.66 -2.86 4.69
CA GLY A 106 -7.01 -4.27 4.45
C GLY A 106 -6.11 -4.92 3.40
N LEU A 107 -5.80 -4.21 2.32
CA LEU A 107 -4.87 -4.68 1.30
C LEU A 107 -3.46 -4.90 1.89
N ALA A 108 -2.95 -3.95 2.67
CA ALA A 108 -1.62 -4.07 3.29
C ALA A 108 -1.57 -5.25 4.27
N ALA A 109 -2.57 -5.41 5.13
CA ALA A 109 -2.68 -6.54 6.05
C ALA A 109 -2.73 -7.88 5.29
N ALA A 110 -3.57 -7.97 4.26
CA ALA A 110 -3.71 -9.18 3.46
C ALA A 110 -2.38 -9.56 2.77
N GLN A 111 -1.66 -8.58 2.22
CA GLN A 111 -0.37 -8.82 1.58
C GLN A 111 0.67 -9.32 2.57
N GLN A 112 0.83 -8.65 3.71
CA GLN A 112 1.82 -9.04 4.72
C GLN A 112 1.52 -10.42 5.32
N LEU A 113 0.26 -10.71 5.59
CA LEU A 113 -0.15 -12.02 6.10
C LEU A 113 0.08 -13.15 5.08
N ALA A 114 -0.18 -12.89 3.79
CA ALA A 114 0.09 -13.84 2.73
C ALA A 114 1.60 -14.11 2.59
N ARG A 115 2.43 -13.06 2.62
CA ARG A 115 3.91 -13.17 2.59
C ARG A 115 4.45 -13.91 3.81
N ALA A 116 3.80 -13.77 4.98
CA ALA A 116 4.10 -14.54 6.18
C ALA A 116 3.70 -16.02 6.08
N GLY A 117 3.03 -16.44 5.02
CA GLY A 117 2.69 -17.83 4.76
C GLY A 117 1.29 -18.24 5.18
N HIS A 118 0.44 -17.32 5.59
CA HIS A 118 -0.95 -17.63 5.92
C HIS A 118 -1.82 -17.76 4.67
N ASP A 119 -2.92 -18.50 4.81
CA ASP A 119 -3.94 -18.66 3.78
C ASP A 119 -4.96 -17.53 3.92
N VAL A 120 -4.81 -16.49 3.12
CA VAL A 120 -5.54 -15.22 3.30
C VAL A 120 -6.69 -15.11 2.31
N THR A 121 -7.90 -14.88 2.83
CA THR A 121 -9.06 -14.49 2.04
C THR A 121 -9.49 -13.08 2.44
N LEU A 122 -9.50 -12.16 1.47
CA LEU A 122 -10.00 -10.80 1.66
C LEU A 122 -11.43 -10.69 1.13
N PHE A 123 -12.34 -10.24 1.98
CA PHE A 123 -13.75 -10.05 1.66
C PHE A 123 -14.06 -8.57 1.45
N GLU A 124 -14.78 -8.25 0.38
CA GLU A 124 -15.20 -6.90 0.03
C GLU A 124 -16.69 -6.89 -0.29
N LYS A 125 -17.45 -5.96 0.33
CA LYS A 125 -18.89 -5.81 0.09
C LYS A 125 -19.23 -5.29 -1.31
N ASN A 126 -18.38 -4.43 -1.86
CA ASN A 126 -18.58 -3.87 -3.19
C ASN A 126 -18.14 -4.85 -4.29
N SER A 127 -18.49 -4.50 -5.53
CA SER A 127 -18.17 -5.31 -6.70
C SER A 127 -16.69 -5.30 -7.10
N ARG A 128 -15.92 -4.30 -6.64
CA ARG A 128 -14.50 -4.14 -6.96
C ARG A 128 -13.67 -3.86 -5.73
N ILE A 129 -12.43 -4.33 -5.76
CA ILE A 129 -11.42 -4.13 -4.72
C ILE A 129 -10.87 -2.71 -4.76
N GLY A 130 -10.52 -2.14 -3.61
CA GLY A 130 -9.83 -0.86 -3.49
C GLY A 130 -10.47 0.14 -2.51
N GLY A 131 -11.68 -0.11 -2.03
CA GLY A 131 -12.36 0.78 -1.11
C GLY A 131 -12.43 2.22 -1.62
N LEU A 132 -12.14 3.21 -0.78
CA LEU A 132 -12.15 4.63 -1.16
C LEU A 132 -11.11 4.99 -2.22
N LEU A 133 -10.01 4.25 -2.36
CA LEU A 133 -9.06 4.46 -3.47
C LEU A 133 -9.74 4.30 -4.83
N ARG A 134 -10.67 3.33 -4.93
CA ARG A 134 -11.41 3.08 -6.16
C ARG A 134 -12.66 3.95 -6.31
N TYR A 135 -13.42 4.10 -5.23
CA TYR A 135 -14.74 4.72 -5.26
C TYR A 135 -14.76 6.19 -4.83
N GLY A 136 -13.72 6.67 -4.15
CA GLY A 136 -13.66 8.03 -3.61
C GLY A 136 -12.57 8.93 -4.21
N ILE A 137 -11.52 8.37 -4.80
CA ILE A 137 -10.43 9.15 -5.39
C ILE A 137 -10.67 9.33 -6.90
N PRO A 138 -10.67 10.56 -7.44
CA PRO A 138 -10.78 10.80 -8.88
C PRO A 138 -9.58 10.26 -9.67
N ASP A 139 -9.80 9.86 -10.92
CA ASP A 139 -8.77 9.27 -11.79
C ASP A 139 -7.62 10.24 -12.08
N PHE A 140 -7.90 11.55 -12.17
CA PHE A 140 -6.84 12.56 -12.35
C PHE A 140 -5.86 12.65 -11.17
N LYS A 141 -6.25 12.18 -9.98
CA LYS A 141 -5.35 12.07 -8.82
C LYS A 141 -4.64 10.72 -8.76
N MET A 142 -5.36 9.65 -9.09
CA MET A 142 -4.82 8.29 -9.07
C MET A 142 -5.62 7.38 -10.01
N GLU A 143 -4.99 6.97 -11.09
CA GLU A 143 -5.56 6.00 -12.03
C GLU A 143 -5.80 4.64 -11.37
N LYS A 144 -6.91 3.99 -11.69
CA LYS A 144 -7.30 2.71 -11.08
C LYS A 144 -6.42 1.54 -11.52
N THR A 145 -5.67 1.70 -12.60
CA THR A 145 -4.64 0.76 -13.05
C THR A 145 -3.60 0.45 -11.97
N HIS A 146 -3.26 1.44 -11.12
CA HIS A 146 -2.36 1.24 -9.99
C HIS A 146 -2.91 0.24 -8.97
N ILE A 147 -4.22 0.26 -8.72
CA ILE A 147 -4.89 -0.70 -7.84
C ILE A 147 -4.91 -2.08 -8.50
N ASP A 148 -5.28 -2.14 -9.77
CA ASP A 148 -5.47 -3.41 -10.49
C ASP A 148 -4.17 -4.20 -10.58
N ARG A 149 -3.04 -3.56 -10.92
CA ARG A 149 -1.72 -4.24 -10.94
C ARG A 149 -1.27 -4.74 -9.56
N ARG A 150 -1.62 -4.03 -8.47
CA ARG A 150 -1.33 -4.53 -7.10
C ARG A 150 -2.19 -5.72 -6.74
N ILE A 151 -3.46 -5.73 -7.12
CA ILE A 151 -4.34 -6.89 -6.90
C ILE A 151 -3.78 -8.12 -7.62
N GLU A 152 -3.30 -7.97 -8.85
CA GLU A 152 -2.68 -9.07 -9.61
C GLU A 152 -1.42 -9.60 -8.91
N GLN A 153 -0.55 -8.70 -8.46
CA GLN A 153 0.62 -9.07 -7.67
C GLN A 153 0.22 -9.84 -6.41
N MET A 154 -0.77 -9.35 -5.64
CA MET A 154 -1.22 -9.98 -4.41
C MET A 154 -1.86 -11.35 -4.66
N ARG A 155 -2.57 -11.53 -5.78
CA ARG A 155 -3.08 -12.84 -6.22
C ARG A 155 -1.93 -13.82 -6.46
N ALA A 156 -0.88 -13.37 -7.12
CA ALA A 156 0.33 -14.17 -7.35
C ALA A 156 1.08 -14.48 -6.04
N GLU A 157 0.92 -13.66 -5.00
CA GLU A 157 1.43 -13.89 -3.64
C GLU A 157 0.53 -14.82 -2.80
N GLY A 158 -0.64 -15.19 -3.31
CA GLY A 158 -1.54 -16.16 -2.68
C GLY A 158 -2.74 -15.58 -1.95
N VAL A 159 -3.04 -14.28 -2.13
CA VAL A 159 -4.26 -13.67 -1.57
C VAL A 159 -5.48 -14.04 -2.43
N THR A 160 -6.50 -14.57 -1.79
CA THR A 160 -7.82 -14.81 -2.41
C THR A 160 -8.73 -13.60 -2.17
N PHE A 161 -9.32 -13.05 -3.22
CA PHE A 161 -10.27 -11.94 -3.13
C PHE A 161 -11.70 -12.42 -3.38
N ARG A 162 -12.61 -12.04 -2.48
CA ARG A 162 -14.05 -12.29 -2.61
C ARG A 162 -14.81 -10.96 -2.54
N THR A 163 -15.35 -10.54 -3.67
CA THR A 163 -16.19 -9.34 -3.78
C THR A 163 -17.67 -9.67 -3.61
N ARG A 164 -18.50 -8.65 -3.34
CA ARG A 164 -19.96 -8.77 -3.10
C ARG A 164 -20.28 -9.65 -1.90
N VAL A 165 -19.43 -9.62 -0.88
CA VAL A 165 -19.63 -10.33 0.38
C VAL A 165 -19.62 -9.33 1.51
N LEU A 166 -20.78 -9.09 2.09
CA LEU A 166 -20.95 -8.30 3.32
C LEU A 166 -20.84 -9.24 4.52
N VAL A 167 -19.86 -8.99 5.37
CA VAL A 167 -19.64 -9.78 6.59
C VAL A 167 -20.36 -9.11 7.75
N GLY A 168 -21.14 -9.88 8.50
CA GLY A 168 -21.87 -9.40 9.69
C GLY A 168 -23.36 -9.16 9.49
N GLU A 169 -23.91 -9.26 8.28
CA GLU A 169 -25.35 -9.40 8.09
C GLU A 169 -25.77 -10.86 8.25
N ALA A 170 -26.76 -11.09 9.10
CA ALA A 170 -27.48 -12.37 9.08
C ALA A 170 -28.07 -12.56 7.67
N PRO A 171 -28.05 -13.79 7.12
CA PRO A 171 -28.76 -14.03 5.88
C PRO A 171 -30.23 -13.61 6.12
N THR A 172 -30.71 -12.69 5.31
CA THR A 172 -32.15 -12.38 5.26
C THR A 172 -32.84 -13.68 4.88
N THR A 173 -33.37 -14.37 5.87
CA THR A 173 -34.35 -15.44 5.63
C THR A 173 -35.49 -14.74 4.92
N GLY A 174 -35.57 -14.93 3.60
CA GLY A 174 -36.76 -14.50 2.85
C GLY A 174 -37.94 -15.23 3.41
N GLU A 175 -38.73 -14.56 4.24
CA GLU A 175 -40.09 -14.98 4.49
C GLU A 175 -40.85 -14.73 3.19
N GLY A 176 -41.02 -15.84 2.44
CA GLY A 176 -42.04 -15.89 1.41
C GLY A 176 -43.40 -15.83 2.03
N SER A 177 -44.21 -14.94 1.55
CA SER A 177 -45.69 -14.98 1.58
C SER A 177 -46.21 -14.66 0.20
#